data_b1ed3bf6af136fdd9093a03161abbd58
#
_entry.id   b1ed3bf6af136fdd9093a03161abbd58
#
_cell.length_a   1.000
_cell.length_b   1.000
_cell.length_c   1.000
_cell.angle_alpha   90.00
_cell.angle_beta   90.00
_cell.angle_gamma   90.00
#
_symmetry.space_group_name_H-M   'P 1'
#
loop_
_entity.id
_entity.type
_entity.pdbx_description
1 polymer ?
#
loop_
_entity_poly.entity_id
_entity_poly.type
_entity_poly.pdbx_seq_one_letter_code
_entity_poly.pdbx_strand_id
1 'polypeptide(L)'
;MRLKHIDRIRGIAILCMVQVHTAAIIPPEGITVGHPIAFISASIGGMAAPMFVTISGWGIYRSAKRRWDAISNIQSWFSWILPRVIILTLCQILVNISLNLERGGRFLWMTPGVLTLLAIGSIFGPALVKLSHRVKLSLLLILMFSPIFIGDMNGINLSWIERVSSVGILEWFERLIVSGTYPALPWLSFIVLGCLIEDLNSNLRKIDPVIKLSLVLII
;
A
#
# COMPACT_ATOMS: atom_id res chain seq x y z
N MET A 1 19.86 13.38 2.30
CA MET A 1 19.54 13.68 3.71
C MET A 1 18.46 12.70 4.19
N ARG A 2 18.72 11.98 5.29
CA ARG A 2 17.78 11.02 5.90
C ARG A 2 16.69 11.79 6.64
N LEU A 3 15.42 11.39 6.45
CA LEU A 3 14.27 12.06 7.07
C LEU A 3 13.82 11.26 8.30
N LYS A 4 14.26 11.67 9.48
CA LYS A 4 13.99 10.98 10.76
C LYS A 4 12.50 10.74 11.04
N HIS A 5 11.61 11.66 10.62
CA HIS A 5 10.16 11.50 10.80
C HIS A 5 9.60 10.35 9.97
N ILE A 6 10.09 10.12 8.75
CA ILE A 6 9.66 8.99 7.91
C ILE A 6 10.11 7.66 8.52
N ASP A 7 11.34 7.62 9.06
CA ASP A 7 11.81 6.40 9.75
C ASP A 7 10.99 6.11 11.01
N ARG A 8 10.53 7.14 11.73
CA ARG A 8 9.61 6.97 12.88
C ARG A 8 8.27 6.41 12.46
N ILE A 9 7.65 6.96 11.40
CA ILE A 9 6.36 6.46 10.88
C ILE A 9 6.50 5.00 10.39
N ARG A 10 7.60 4.64 9.74
CA ARG A 10 7.90 3.25 9.37
C ARG A 10 7.99 2.35 10.60
N GLY A 11 8.66 2.80 11.67
CA GLY A 11 8.74 2.07 12.93
C GLY A 11 7.37 1.81 13.54
N ILE A 12 6.49 2.82 13.57
CA ILE A 12 5.11 2.68 14.05
C ILE A 12 4.34 1.67 13.17
N ALA A 13 4.44 1.78 11.84
CA ALA A 13 3.78 0.87 10.93
C ALA A 13 4.25 -0.59 11.12
N ILE A 14 5.54 -0.83 11.41
CA ILE A 14 6.07 -2.15 11.74
C ILE A 14 5.47 -2.66 13.05
N LEU A 15 5.39 -1.83 14.09
CA LEU A 15 4.79 -2.23 15.37
C LEU A 15 3.30 -2.61 15.20
N CYS A 16 2.53 -1.80 14.43
CA CYS A 16 1.14 -2.12 14.10
C CYS A 16 1.03 -3.43 13.32
N MET A 17 1.96 -3.69 12.39
CA MET A 17 1.99 -4.92 11.61
C MET A 17 2.29 -6.14 12.49
N VAL A 18 3.28 -6.06 13.36
CA VAL A 18 3.60 -7.13 14.30
C VAL A 18 2.39 -7.42 15.17
N GLN A 19 1.76 -6.37 15.73
CA GLN A 19 0.59 -6.50 16.59
C GLN A 19 -0.56 -7.22 15.88
N VAL A 20 -0.94 -6.82 14.65
CA VAL A 20 -2.07 -7.43 13.95
C VAL A 20 -1.80 -8.88 13.54
N HIS A 21 -0.57 -9.20 13.14
CA HIS A 21 -0.20 -10.57 12.80
C HIS A 21 -0.13 -11.46 14.04
N THR A 22 0.41 -10.98 15.15
CA THR A 22 0.43 -11.72 16.41
C THR A 22 -0.99 -12.00 16.90
N ALA A 23 -1.86 -10.99 16.91
CA ALA A 23 -3.26 -11.18 17.31
C ALA A 23 -4.04 -12.13 16.38
N ALA A 24 -3.67 -12.22 15.10
CA ALA A 24 -4.29 -13.14 14.15
C ALA A 24 -3.82 -14.61 14.34
N ILE A 25 -2.59 -14.81 14.83
CA ILE A 25 -2.00 -16.15 15.02
C ILE A 25 -2.32 -16.67 16.44
N ILE A 26 -2.24 -15.80 17.44
CA ILE A 26 -2.46 -16.12 18.86
C ILE A 26 -3.56 -15.19 19.38
N PRO A 27 -4.84 -15.49 19.09
CA PRO A 27 -5.93 -14.68 19.60
C PRO A 27 -5.98 -14.82 21.14
N PRO A 28 -6.13 -13.70 21.89
CA PRO A 28 -6.24 -13.74 23.35
C PRO A 28 -7.50 -14.54 23.77
N GLU A 29 -7.35 -15.38 24.78
CA GLU A 29 -8.47 -16.14 25.34
C GLU A 29 -9.55 -15.21 25.90
N GLY A 30 -10.82 -15.58 25.69
CA GLY A 30 -11.97 -14.81 26.16
C GLY A 30 -12.29 -13.54 25.41
N ILE A 31 -11.49 -13.14 24.40
CA ILE A 31 -11.75 -11.94 23.59
C ILE A 31 -12.40 -12.37 22.27
N THR A 32 -13.70 -12.12 22.15
CA THR A 32 -14.46 -12.34 20.92
C THR A 32 -14.36 -11.14 19.98
N VAL A 33 -14.75 -11.32 18.71
CA VAL A 33 -14.70 -10.25 17.67
C VAL A 33 -15.50 -9.00 18.09
N GLY A 34 -16.57 -9.15 18.88
CA GLY A 34 -17.38 -8.03 19.39
C GLY A 34 -16.80 -7.32 20.64
N HIS A 35 -15.68 -7.78 21.18
CA HIS A 35 -15.10 -7.19 22.38
C HIS A 35 -14.43 -5.85 22.04
N PRO A 36 -14.62 -4.76 22.86
CA PRO A 36 -14.05 -3.45 22.58
C PRO A 36 -12.51 -3.46 22.41
N ILE A 37 -11.80 -4.28 23.18
CA ILE A 37 -10.34 -4.43 23.06
C ILE A 37 -9.97 -5.04 21.71
N ALA A 38 -10.73 -6.03 21.21
CA ALA A 38 -10.52 -6.62 19.89
C ALA A 38 -10.72 -5.57 18.80
N PHE A 39 -11.75 -4.74 18.91
CA PHE A 39 -12.00 -3.65 17.96
C PHE A 39 -10.86 -2.61 17.93
N ILE A 40 -10.41 -2.14 19.10
CA ILE A 40 -9.30 -1.17 19.20
C ILE A 40 -8.01 -1.78 18.63
N SER A 41 -7.70 -3.03 19.00
CA SER A 41 -6.53 -3.74 18.52
C SER A 41 -6.55 -3.93 17.00
N ALA A 42 -7.69 -4.34 16.43
CA ALA A 42 -7.88 -4.49 14.99
C ALA A 42 -7.79 -3.15 14.25
N SER A 43 -8.32 -2.08 14.81
CA SER A 43 -8.25 -0.73 14.25
C SER A 43 -6.81 -0.22 14.17
N ILE A 44 -6.04 -0.35 15.23
CA ILE A 44 -4.62 0.03 15.27
C ILE A 44 -3.81 -0.82 14.28
N GLY A 45 -3.99 -2.14 14.32
CA GLY A 45 -3.29 -3.06 13.43
C GLY A 45 -3.65 -2.86 11.96
N GLY A 46 -4.93 -2.54 11.69
CA GLY A 46 -5.43 -2.25 10.35
C GLY A 46 -4.79 -1.01 9.69
N MET A 47 -4.25 -0.08 10.47
CA MET A 47 -3.52 1.07 9.95
C MET A 47 -2.16 0.72 9.34
N ALA A 48 -1.59 -0.45 9.64
CA ALA A 48 -0.26 -0.83 9.17
C ALA A 48 -0.14 -0.82 7.65
N ALA A 49 -1.06 -1.49 6.95
CA ALA A 49 -1.02 -1.61 5.50
C ALA A 49 -1.19 -0.25 4.77
N PRO A 50 -2.20 0.60 5.09
CA PRO A 50 -2.31 1.94 4.52
C PRO A 50 -1.05 2.78 4.73
N MET A 51 -0.47 2.75 5.93
CA MET A 51 0.76 3.49 6.25
C MET A 51 1.94 3.01 5.39
N PHE A 52 2.15 1.68 5.26
CA PHE A 52 3.21 1.13 4.43
C PHE A 52 3.06 1.48 2.96
N VAL A 53 1.84 1.38 2.42
CA VAL A 53 1.56 1.71 1.03
C VAL A 53 1.79 3.19 0.76
N THR A 54 1.33 4.07 1.67
CA THR A 54 1.53 5.53 1.56
C THR A 54 3.01 5.90 1.61
N ILE A 55 3.77 5.38 2.59
CA ILE A 55 5.22 5.66 2.73
C ILE A 55 5.99 5.11 1.54
N SER A 56 5.58 3.96 1.00
CA SER A 56 6.17 3.37 -0.20
C SER A 56 5.95 4.25 -1.42
N GLY A 57 4.71 4.74 -1.62
CA GLY A 57 4.37 5.69 -2.68
C GLY A 57 5.18 6.98 -2.57
N TRP A 58 5.27 7.57 -1.37
CA TRP A 58 6.12 8.73 -1.10
C TRP A 58 7.59 8.48 -1.47
N GLY A 59 8.15 7.34 -1.03
CA GLY A 59 9.57 7.02 -1.25
C GLY A 59 9.91 6.77 -2.70
N ILE A 60 9.06 6.04 -3.44
CA ILE A 60 9.20 5.77 -4.87
C ILE A 60 9.11 7.06 -5.68
N TYR A 61 8.07 7.84 -5.45
CA TYR A 61 7.83 9.10 -6.15
C TYR A 61 8.99 10.10 -5.93
N ARG A 62 9.44 10.26 -4.69
CA ARG A 62 10.61 11.09 -4.36
C ARG A 62 11.88 10.60 -5.07
N SER A 63 12.09 9.29 -5.10
CA SER A 63 13.25 8.69 -5.78
C SER A 63 13.17 8.89 -7.29
N ALA A 64 11.98 8.75 -7.88
CA ALA A 64 11.72 9.01 -9.29
C ALA A 64 11.94 10.49 -9.65
N LYS A 65 11.41 11.42 -8.86
CA LYS A 65 11.64 12.88 -9.05
C LYS A 65 13.11 13.24 -9.09
N ARG A 66 13.92 12.67 -8.21
CA ARG A 66 15.36 12.94 -8.15
C ARG A 66 16.15 12.39 -9.34
N ARG A 67 15.63 11.35 -9.99
CA ARG A 67 16.27 10.66 -11.11
C ARG A 67 15.71 11.07 -12.44
N TRP A 68 14.66 11.90 -12.45
CA TRP A 68 13.90 12.22 -13.64
C TRP A 68 14.79 12.74 -14.77
N ASP A 69 15.67 13.67 -14.45
CA ASP A 69 16.57 14.30 -15.43
C ASP A 69 17.75 13.40 -15.82
N ALA A 70 18.10 12.41 -14.97
CA ALA A 70 19.20 11.48 -15.24
C ALA A 70 18.77 10.25 -16.05
N ILE A 71 17.47 9.92 -16.04
CA ILE A 71 16.92 8.76 -16.76
C ILE A 71 16.39 9.24 -18.11
N SER A 72 17.23 9.12 -19.15
CA SER A 72 16.94 9.63 -20.48
C SER A 72 16.11 8.63 -21.35
N ASN A 73 16.09 7.34 -21.03
CA ASN A 73 15.43 6.34 -21.83
C ASN A 73 14.63 5.31 -20.99
N ILE A 74 13.74 4.58 -21.67
CA ILE A 74 12.84 3.59 -21.05
C ILE A 74 13.61 2.42 -20.44
N GLN A 75 14.74 2.03 -21.02
CA GLN A 75 15.58 0.94 -20.53
C GLN A 75 16.19 1.27 -19.16
N SER A 76 16.61 2.52 -18.95
CA SER A 76 17.12 2.99 -17.66
C SER A 76 16.03 3.00 -16.59
N TRP A 77 14.77 3.26 -16.95
CA TRP A 77 13.63 3.12 -16.06
C TRP A 77 13.39 1.68 -15.66
N PHE A 78 13.39 0.77 -16.62
CA PHE A 78 13.23 -0.66 -16.35
C PHE A 78 14.33 -1.20 -15.44
N SER A 79 15.59 -0.91 -15.72
CA SER A 79 16.71 -1.38 -14.89
C SER A 79 16.67 -0.83 -13.47
N TRP A 80 16.04 0.31 -13.24
CA TRP A 80 15.85 0.85 -11.90
C TRP A 80 14.64 0.25 -11.16
N ILE A 81 13.51 0.02 -11.84
CA ILE A 81 12.27 -0.48 -11.23
C ILE A 81 12.28 -1.98 -11.07
N LEU A 82 12.79 -2.71 -12.07
CA LEU A 82 12.71 -4.16 -12.19
C LEU A 82 13.25 -4.93 -10.97
N PRO A 83 14.42 -4.60 -10.40
CA PRO A 83 14.94 -5.29 -9.23
C PRO A 83 13.98 -5.21 -8.04
N ARG A 84 13.33 -4.05 -7.85
CA ARG A 84 12.37 -3.85 -6.78
C ARG A 84 11.10 -4.68 -6.99
N VAL A 85 10.58 -4.70 -8.22
CA VAL A 85 9.40 -5.51 -8.57
C VAL A 85 9.69 -6.99 -8.35
N ILE A 86 10.83 -7.48 -8.82
CA ILE A 86 11.25 -8.88 -8.64
C ILE A 86 11.36 -9.24 -7.15
N ILE A 87 12.07 -8.43 -6.36
CA ILE A 87 12.24 -8.69 -4.93
C ILE A 87 10.89 -8.72 -4.21
N LEU A 88 10.01 -7.75 -4.47
CA LEU A 88 8.69 -7.70 -3.83
C LEU A 88 7.83 -8.91 -4.22
N THR A 89 7.86 -9.33 -5.49
CA THR A 89 7.12 -10.50 -5.96
C THR A 89 7.66 -11.79 -5.33
N LEU A 90 8.98 -11.96 -5.28
CA LEU A 90 9.60 -13.13 -4.64
C LEU A 90 9.30 -13.16 -3.13
N CYS A 91 9.36 -12.03 -2.45
CA CYS A 91 8.98 -11.92 -1.04
C CYS A 91 7.49 -12.26 -0.83
N GLN A 92 6.59 -11.85 -1.74
CA GLN A 92 5.18 -12.23 -1.66
C GLN A 92 4.99 -13.74 -1.76
N ILE A 93 5.65 -14.38 -2.72
CA ILE A 93 5.60 -15.84 -2.90
C ILE A 93 6.12 -16.54 -1.64
N LEU A 94 7.25 -16.08 -1.09
CA LEU A 94 7.80 -16.63 0.15
C LEU A 94 6.83 -16.52 1.33
N VAL A 95 6.19 -15.38 1.52
CA VAL A 95 5.18 -15.17 2.56
C VAL A 95 3.99 -16.12 2.35
N ASN A 96 3.51 -16.23 1.12
CA ASN A 96 2.40 -17.10 0.79
C ASN A 96 2.72 -18.59 1.06
N ILE A 97 3.92 -19.04 0.71
CA ILE A 97 4.37 -20.41 0.98
C ILE A 97 4.52 -20.66 2.49
N SER A 98 5.06 -19.69 3.22
CA SER A 98 5.26 -19.79 4.68
C SER A 98 3.94 -19.81 5.44
N LEU A 99 2.92 -19.10 4.93
CA LEU A 99 1.58 -19.00 5.52
C LEU A 99 0.52 -19.72 4.68
N ASN A 100 0.88 -20.87 4.10
CA ASN A 100 0.00 -21.65 3.23
C ASN A 100 -1.19 -22.24 4.00
N LEU A 101 -2.38 -22.22 3.38
CA LEU A 101 -3.61 -22.81 3.91
C LEU A 101 -3.47 -24.28 4.32
N GLU A 102 -2.74 -25.09 3.54
CA GLU A 102 -2.49 -26.50 3.82
C GLU A 102 -1.70 -26.74 5.12
N ARG A 103 -0.98 -25.72 5.60
CA ARG A 103 -0.18 -25.72 6.82
C ARG A 103 -0.83 -24.92 7.96
N GLY A 104 -2.14 -24.67 7.88
CA GLY A 104 -2.85 -23.86 8.85
C GLY A 104 -2.69 -22.35 8.70
N GLY A 105 -2.08 -21.91 7.59
CA GLY A 105 -1.97 -20.50 7.23
C GLY A 105 -3.22 -19.94 6.55
N ARG A 106 -3.08 -18.81 5.87
CA ARG A 106 -4.22 -18.06 5.31
C ARG A 106 -4.15 -17.82 3.80
N PHE A 107 -3.07 -18.19 3.13
CA PHE A 107 -2.83 -17.85 1.72
C PHE A 107 -2.59 -19.08 0.86
N LEU A 108 -2.89 -18.95 -0.42
CA LEU A 108 -2.37 -19.84 -1.46
C LEU A 108 -1.08 -19.24 -2.03
N TRP A 109 -0.21 -20.07 -2.59
CA TRP A 109 1.12 -19.64 -3.05
C TRP A 109 1.06 -18.47 -4.06
N MET A 110 0.01 -18.39 -4.87
CA MET A 110 -0.19 -17.37 -5.89
C MET A 110 -1.05 -16.17 -5.44
N THR A 111 -1.51 -16.11 -4.18
CA THR A 111 -2.38 -15.03 -3.71
C THR A 111 -1.72 -13.67 -3.89
N PRO A 112 -2.35 -12.72 -4.62
CA PRO A 112 -1.85 -11.36 -4.70
C PRO A 112 -2.06 -10.64 -3.36
N GLY A 113 -0.98 -10.30 -2.68
CA GLY A 113 -1.01 -9.62 -1.39
C GLY A 113 -0.44 -8.21 -1.44
N VAL A 114 -0.17 -7.66 -0.26
CA VAL A 114 0.32 -6.27 -0.11
C VAL A 114 1.66 -6.03 -0.83
N LEU A 115 2.55 -7.02 -0.88
CA LEU A 115 3.83 -6.85 -1.57
C LEU A 115 3.65 -6.82 -3.09
N THR A 116 2.68 -7.56 -3.63
CA THR A 116 2.29 -7.46 -5.04
C THR A 116 1.73 -6.07 -5.35
N LEU A 117 0.87 -5.53 -4.48
CA LEU A 117 0.39 -4.15 -4.59
C LEU A 117 1.55 -3.14 -4.58
N LEU A 118 2.55 -3.32 -3.70
CA LEU A 118 3.74 -2.47 -3.67
C LEU A 118 4.60 -2.60 -4.93
N ALA A 119 4.64 -3.78 -5.54
CA ALA A 119 5.31 -3.99 -6.83
C ALA A 119 4.61 -3.20 -7.94
N ILE A 120 3.28 -3.26 -8.02
CA ILE A 120 2.48 -2.42 -8.94
C ILE A 120 2.69 -0.93 -8.65
N GLY A 121 2.63 -0.54 -7.37
CA GLY A 121 2.89 0.83 -6.95
C GLY A 121 4.28 1.34 -7.35
N SER A 122 5.26 0.43 -7.45
CA SER A 122 6.62 0.75 -7.90
C SER A 122 6.69 1.10 -9.39
N ILE A 123 5.79 0.56 -10.19
CA ILE A 123 5.64 0.89 -11.61
C ILE A 123 4.79 2.16 -11.76
N PHE A 124 3.69 2.23 -11.02
CA PHE A 124 2.70 3.29 -11.10
C PHE A 124 3.22 4.64 -10.56
N GLY A 125 3.91 4.63 -9.41
CA GLY A 125 4.38 5.85 -8.75
C GLY A 125 5.26 6.76 -9.61
N PRO A 126 6.26 6.26 -10.35
CA PRO A 126 7.06 7.07 -11.26
C PRO A 126 6.27 7.73 -12.37
N ALA A 127 5.24 7.07 -12.90
CA ALA A 127 4.39 7.63 -13.94
C ALA A 127 3.66 8.92 -13.49
N LEU A 128 3.46 9.09 -12.18
CA LEU A 128 2.81 10.26 -11.60
C LEU A 128 3.70 11.52 -11.56
N VAL A 129 5.01 11.40 -11.81
CA VAL A 129 5.97 12.52 -11.63
C VAL A 129 5.63 13.70 -12.53
N LYS A 130 5.21 13.46 -13.77
CA LYS A 130 4.82 14.51 -14.73
C LYS A 130 3.41 15.06 -14.53
N LEU A 131 2.58 14.39 -13.75
CA LEU A 131 1.20 14.82 -13.57
C LEU A 131 1.11 16.03 -12.66
N SER A 132 0.21 16.95 -13.01
CA SER A 132 -0.08 18.10 -12.16
C SER A 132 -0.69 17.68 -10.83
N HIS A 133 -0.59 18.54 -9.82
CA HIS A 133 -1.18 18.30 -8.49
C HIS A 133 -2.70 18.04 -8.58
N ARG A 134 -3.41 18.79 -9.43
CA ARG A 134 -4.86 18.63 -9.64
C ARG A 134 -5.21 17.26 -10.20
N VAL A 135 -4.45 16.79 -11.20
CA VAL A 135 -4.66 15.44 -11.78
C VAL A 135 -4.40 14.35 -10.76
N LYS A 136 -3.35 14.47 -9.95
CA LYS A 136 -3.08 13.51 -8.86
C LYS A 136 -4.19 13.49 -7.82
N LEU A 137 -4.74 14.67 -7.46
CA LEU A 137 -5.86 14.75 -6.53
C LEU A 137 -7.13 14.12 -7.12
N SER A 138 -7.45 14.40 -8.38
CA SER A 138 -8.57 13.73 -9.06
C SER A 138 -8.39 12.22 -9.12
N LEU A 139 -7.18 11.76 -9.42
CA LEU A 139 -6.85 10.33 -9.45
C LEU A 139 -6.98 9.69 -8.06
N LEU A 140 -6.55 10.38 -7.00
CA LEU A 140 -6.75 9.95 -5.62
C LEU A 140 -8.24 9.70 -5.33
N LEU A 141 -9.08 10.68 -5.67
CA LEU A 141 -10.52 10.58 -5.43
C LEU A 141 -11.17 9.47 -6.26
N ILE A 142 -10.83 9.35 -7.55
CA ILE A 142 -11.34 8.29 -8.43
C ILE A 142 -10.97 6.91 -7.87
N LEU A 143 -9.71 6.71 -7.46
CA LEU A 143 -9.26 5.45 -6.89
C LEU A 143 -9.93 5.17 -5.53
N MET A 144 -10.05 6.17 -4.67
CA MET A 144 -10.65 6.02 -3.35
C MET A 144 -12.13 5.64 -3.43
N PHE A 145 -12.87 6.24 -4.37
CA PHE A 145 -14.29 5.97 -4.58
C PHE A 145 -14.56 4.84 -5.58
N SER A 146 -13.52 4.22 -6.15
CA SER A 146 -13.68 3.13 -7.12
C SER A 146 -14.58 1.98 -6.64
N PRO A 147 -14.59 1.56 -5.34
CA PRO A 147 -15.49 0.51 -4.89
C PRO A 147 -16.97 0.81 -5.09
N ILE A 148 -17.35 2.09 -5.04
CA ILE A 148 -18.75 2.50 -5.27
C ILE A 148 -19.14 2.29 -6.73
N PHE A 149 -18.24 2.58 -7.67
CA PHE A 149 -18.50 2.44 -9.11
C PHE A 149 -18.42 0.98 -9.57
N ILE A 150 -17.62 0.16 -8.90
CA ILE A 150 -17.44 -1.25 -9.22
C ILE A 150 -18.62 -2.08 -8.68
N GLY A 151 -19.31 -1.58 -7.64
CA GLY A 151 -20.46 -2.25 -7.06
C GLY A 151 -20.12 -3.63 -6.49
N ASP A 152 -20.90 -4.65 -6.80
CA ASP A 152 -20.75 -6.00 -6.27
C ASP A 152 -19.43 -6.70 -6.64
N MET A 153 -18.75 -6.23 -7.69
CA MET A 153 -17.45 -6.76 -8.09
C MET A 153 -16.31 -6.43 -7.12
N ASN A 154 -16.52 -5.53 -6.13
CA ASN A 154 -15.50 -5.13 -5.15
C ASN A 154 -15.07 -6.24 -4.18
N GLY A 155 -15.71 -7.40 -4.23
CA GLY A 155 -15.39 -8.59 -3.44
C GLY A 155 -15.78 -8.49 -1.96
N ILE A 156 -16.60 -7.52 -1.54
CA ILE A 156 -17.03 -7.38 -0.13
C ILE A 156 -17.77 -8.66 0.33
N ASN A 157 -18.58 -9.26 -0.55
CA ASN A 157 -19.37 -10.45 -0.25
C ASN A 157 -18.58 -11.76 -0.38
N LEU A 158 -17.34 -11.73 -0.86
CA LEU A 158 -16.50 -12.90 -1.00
C LEU A 158 -15.98 -13.38 0.35
N SER A 159 -16.04 -14.68 0.58
CA SER A 159 -15.36 -15.32 1.70
C SER A 159 -13.83 -15.14 1.60
N TRP A 160 -13.14 -15.36 2.72
CA TRP A 160 -11.66 -15.26 2.72
C TRP A 160 -11.03 -16.22 1.71
N ILE A 161 -11.53 -17.45 1.63
CA ILE A 161 -11.02 -18.47 0.70
C ILE A 161 -11.18 -18.01 -0.75
N GLU A 162 -12.32 -17.48 -1.12
CA GLU A 162 -12.56 -16.94 -2.46
C GLU A 162 -11.64 -15.78 -2.80
N ARG A 163 -11.34 -14.90 -1.84
CA ARG A 163 -10.42 -13.76 -2.05
C ARG A 163 -8.96 -14.17 -2.26
N VAL A 164 -8.53 -15.27 -1.65
CA VAL A 164 -7.14 -15.75 -1.76
C VAL A 164 -6.94 -16.78 -2.87
N SER A 165 -8.02 -17.41 -3.35
CA SER A 165 -8.00 -18.37 -4.45
C SER A 165 -8.21 -17.68 -5.80
N SER A 166 -7.67 -18.30 -6.83
CA SER A 166 -7.94 -17.94 -8.23
C SER A 166 -7.80 -19.17 -9.12
N VAL A 167 -8.78 -19.35 -10.03
CA VAL A 167 -8.76 -20.40 -11.04
C VAL A 167 -8.36 -19.76 -12.37
N GLY A 168 -7.07 -19.83 -12.67
CA GLY A 168 -6.54 -19.28 -13.91
C GLY A 168 -6.12 -17.80 -13.82
N ILE A 169 -5.54 -17.33 -14.92
CA ILE A 169 -4.86 -16.01 -14.97
C ILE A 169 -5.84 -14.83 -14.93
N LEU A 170 -7.01 -14.96 -15.51
CA LEU A 170 -8.00 -13.88 -15.56
C LEU A 170 -8.56 -13.59 -14.18
N GLU A 171 -8.94 -14.63 -13.43
CA GLU A 171 -9.41 -14.47 -12.05
C GLU A 171 -8.29 -13.96 -11.15
N TRP A 172 -7.03 -14.37 -11.36
CA TRP A 172 -5.88 -13.82 -10.66
C TRP A 172 -5.76 -12.30 -10.86
N PHE A 173 -5.91 -11.82 -12.10
CA PHE A 173 -5.93 -10.38 -12.37
C PHE A 173 -7.13 -9.68 -11.74
N GLU A 174 -8.30 -10.31 -11.73
CA GLU A 174 -9.47 -9.78 -11.04
C GLU A 174 -9.19 -9.62 -9.53
N ARG A 175 -8.63 -10.65 -8.87
CA ARG A 175 -8.21 -10.57 -7.47
C ARG A 175 -7.16 -9.47 -7.25
N LEU A 176 -6.22 -9.32 -8.16
CA LEU A 176 -5.19 -8.30 -8.08
C LEU A 176 -5.75 -6.88 -8.19
N ILE A 177 -6.73 -6.66 -9.06
CA ILE A 177 -7.20 -5.32 -9.41
C ILE A 177 -8.43 -4.92 -8.58
N VAL A 178 -9.37 -5.85 -8.33
CA VAL A 178 -10.72 -5.50 -7.87
C VAL A 178 -11.11 -6.19 -6.57
N SER A 179 -10.98 -7.52 -6.46
CA SER A 179 -11.71 -8.31 -5.46
C SER A 179 -10.83 -9.07 -4.47
N GLY A 180 -9.50 -8.99 -4.56
CA GLY A 180 -8.58 -9.74 -3.70
C GLY A 180 -8.39 -9.17 -2.30
N THR A 181 -7.31 -9.58 -1.63
CA THR A 181 -6.98 -9.14 -0.28
C THR A 181 -6.48 -7.68 -0.21
N TYR A 182 -5.74 -7.25 -1.24
CA TYR A 182 -5.24 -5.88 -1.41
C TYR A 182 -5.43 -5.45 -2.86
N PRO A 183 -6.68 -5.29 -3.32
CA PRO A 183 -6.95 -4.96 -4.71
C PRO A 183 -6.37 -3.59 -5.08
N ALA A 184 -5.79 -3.49 -6.28
CA ALA A 184 -5.19 -2.25 -6.74
C ALA A 184 -6.19 -1.07 -6.69
N LEU A 185 -7.44 -1.33 -7.00
CA LEU A 185 -8.57 -0.44 -6.76
C LEU A 185 -9.24 -0.84 -5.42
N PRO A 186 -9.24 -0.08 -4.35
CA PRO A 186 -8.84 1.34 -4.18
C PRO A 186 -7.42 1.56 -3.65
N TRP A 187 -6.64 0.53 -3.39
CA TRP A 187 -5.40 0.63 -2.61
C TRP A 187 -4.30 1.50 -3.24
N LEU A 188 -4.29 1.66 -4.58
CA LEU A 188 -3.37 2.60 -5.24
C LEU A 188 -3.63 4.06 -4.84
N SER A 189 -4.80 4.39 -4.27
CA SER A 189 -5.04 5.71 -3.70
C SER A 189 -4.01 6.09 -2.64
N PHE A 190 -3.56 5.14 -1.81
CA PHE A 190 -2.52 5.36 -0.82
C PHE A 190 -1.15 5.64 -1.44
N ILE A 191 -0.85 5.04 -2.61
CA ILE A 191 0.36 5.39 -3.39
C ILE A 191 0.27 6.84 -3.86
N VAL A 192 -0.87 7.25 -4.44
CA VAL A 192 -1.11 8.63 -4.90
C VAL A 192 -1.06 9.61 -3.73
N LEU A 193 -1.63 9.25 -2.58
CA LEU A 193 -1.55 10.05 -1.35
C LEU A 193 -0.09 10.27 -0.94
N GLY A 194 0.73 9.23 -0.98
CA GLY A 194 2.18 9.34 -0.73
C GLY A 194 2.88 10.31 -1.69
N CYS A 195 2.52 10.28 -2.97
CA CYS A 195 3.04 11.23 -3.97
C CYS A 195 2.63 12.67 -3.66
N LEU A 196 1.37 12.90 -3.30
CA LEU A 196 0.86 14.21 -2.92
C LEU A 196 1.55 14.76 -1.66
N ILE A 197 1.79 13.91 -0.66
CA ILE A 197 2.54 14.27 0.55
C ILE A 197 3.97 14.74 0.18
N GLU A 198 4.66 14.08 -0.76
CA GLU A 198 5.98 14.55 -1.20
C GLU A 198 5.89 15.87 -1.94
N ASP A 199 4.87 16.09 -2.76
CA ASP A 199 4.68 17.38 -3.43
C ASP A 199 4.44 18.51 -2.43
N LEU A 200 3.58 18.29 -1.43
CA LEU A 200 3.37 19.23 -0.33
C LEU A 200 4.66 19.49 0.46
N ASN A 201 5.37 18.43 0.85
CA ASN A 201 6.62 18.55 1.59
C ASN A 201 7.70 19.29 0.78
N SER A 202 7.78 19.09 -0.53
CA SER A 202 8.70 19.81 -1.40
C SER A 202 8.35 21.29 -1.53
N ASN A 203 7.07 21.62 -1.54
CA ASN A 203 6.58 23.01 -1.58
C ASN A 203 6.76 23.70 -0.22
N LEU A 204 6.42 23.02 0.88
CA LEU A 204 6.59 23.53 2.25
C LEU A 204 8.06 23.80 2.62
N ARG A 205 9.01 23.13 1.98
CA ARG A 205 10.45 23.44 2.16
C ARG A 205 10.83 24.82 1.63
N LYS A 206 10.02 25.39 0.74
CA LYS A 206 10.20 26.73 0.19
C LYS A 206 9.47 27.82 1.01
N ILE A 207 8.65 27.42 1.98
CA ILE A 207 7.81 28.30 2.77
C ILE A 207 8.45 28.52 4.16
N ASP A 208 8.24 29.70 4.71
CA ASP A 208 8.69 30.14 6.04
C ASP A 208 8.29 29.15 7.15
N PRO A 209 9.18 28.87 8.12
CA PRO A 209 8.91 27.95 9.23
C PRO A 209 7.64 28.26 10.05
N VAL A 210 7.23 29.53 10.13
CA VAL A 210 6.00 29.95 10.84
C VAL A 210 4.74 29.42 10.13
N ILE A 211 4.71 29.45 8.80
CA ILE A 211 3.58 28.92 8.01
C ILE A 211 3.52 27.39 8.06
N LYS A 212 4.69 26.73 8.21
CA LYS A 212 4.74 25.26 8.42
C LYS A 212 4.04 24.84 9.71
N LEU A 213 4.24 25.62 10.78
CA LEU A 213 3.67 25.28 12.08
C LEU A 213 2.15 25.44 12.06
N SER A 214 1.62 26.49 11.42
CA SER A 214 0.17 26.71 11.30
C SER A 214 -0.53 25.63 10.45
N LEU A 215 0.10 25.12 9.39
CA LEU A 215 -0.42 24.04 8.57
C LEU A 215 -0.44 22.67 9.28
N VAL A 216 0.51 22.44 10.19
CA VAL A 216 0.56 21.20 11.00
C VAL A 216 -0.49 21.22 12.12
N LEU A 217 -0.93 22.40 12.57
CA LEU A 217 -1.93 22.55 13.62
C LEU A 217 -3.38 22.50 13.09
N ILE A 218 -3.57 22.54 11.76
CA ILE A 218 -4.89 22.48 11.09
C ILE A 218 -5.22 21.05 10.60
N ILE A 219 -4.25 20.14 10.61
CA ILE A 219 -4.39 18.71 10.25
C ILE A 219 -4.37 17.86 11.52
#